data_4a3a8573443ff420b8670eacfaee0084
#
_entry.id   4a3a8573443ff420b8670eacfaee0084
#
_cell.length_a   1.000
_cell.length_b   1.000
_cell.length_c   1.000
_cell.angle_alpha   90.00
_cell.angle_beta   90.00
_cell.angle_gamma   90.00
#
_symmetry.space_group_name_H-M   'P 1'
#
loop_
_entity.id
_entity.type
_entity.pdbx_description
1 polymer ?
#
loop_
_entity_poly.entity_id
_entity_poly.type
_entity_poly.pdbx_seq_one_letter_code
_entity_poly.pdbx_strand_id
1 'polypeptide(L)'
;MSEFDENESLSSEKRYGGFGGSRRGRVDVDDGDAGGISVTKYNLILGGVLLWGFLANALICFFTRNISLIDYAIPILIGYIVLALVGVLLTRSHSAVVSFIGYNLVVIPLGFVLSLYISEFEPLLVASVFFETAAVTLAMMLLSLIFPRLFLSMGRALGITLLIVIVVELIASIVMMATGAFGDNSLLVVAIDWVVVLVFCGYIGYDWAIAQRRHRSVDAAVDSACALYLDIVNLFIRLLAIAGRRSRK
;
A
#
# COMPACT_ATOMS: atom_id res chain seq x y z
N MET A 1 -20.39 -72.44 -4.02
CA MET A 1 -19.36 -71.86 -3.18
C MET A 1 -18.04 -72.11 -3.86
N SER A 2 -17.80 -71.42 -5.01
CA SER A 2 -16.54 -71.50 -5.81
C SER A 2 -16.69 -70.73 -7.13
N GLU A 3 -16.95 -69.45 -7.11
CA GLU A 3 -17.02 -68.65 -8.36
C GLU A 3 -16.64 -67.16 -8.12
N PHE A 4 -15.98 -66.86 -7.01
CA PHE A 4 -15.61 -65.48 -6.62
C PHE A 4 -14.12 -65.21 -6.59
N ASP A 5 -13.22 -66.17 -6.82
CA ASP A 5 -11.77 -66.00 -6.64
C ASP A 5 -10.95 -65.90 -7.95
N GLU A 6 -11.58 -65.88 -9.12
CA GLU A 6 -10.83 -65.87 -10.40
C GLU A 6 -10.74 -64.52 -11.10
N ASN A 7 -11.40 -63.46 -10.56
CA ASN A 7 -11.40 -62.14 -11.21
C ASN A 7 -10.42 -61.13 -10.57
N GLU A 8 -9.75 -61.47 -9.48
CA GLU A 8 -8.77 -60.56 -8.82
C GLU A 8 -7.32 -60.80 -9.29
N SER A 9 -7.02 -61.91 -9.96
CA SER A 9 -5.69 -62.22 -10.46
C SER A 9 -5.33 -61.64 -11.83
N LEU A 10 -6.29 -61.12 -12.57
CA LEU A 10 -6.07 -60.58 -13.94
C LEU A 10 -5.93 -59.05 -14.02
N SER A 11 -6.02 -58.32 -12.90
CA SER A 11 -5.83 -56.87 -12.84
C SER A 11 -4.44 -56.37 -12.43
N SER A 12 -3.53 -57.28 -12.04
CA SER A 12 -2.19 -56.93 -11.54
C SER A 12 -1.05 -57.01 -12.55
N GLU A 13 -1.29 -57.50 -13.78
CA GLU A 13 -0.22 -57.83 -14.75
C GLU A 13 -0.12 -56.86 -15.97
N LYS A 14 -0.71 -55.66 -15.92
CA LYS A 14 -0.58 -54.65 -16.98
C LYS A 14 0.05 -53.33 -16.54
N ARG A 15 1.10 -53.39 -15.73
CA ARG A 15 1.80 -52.16 -15.35
C ARG A 15 3.32 -52.28 -15.31
N TYR A 16 3.93 -52.87 -16.36
CA TYR A 16 5.37 -52.72 -16.61
C TYR A 16 5.64 -52.78 -18.12
N GLY A 17 6.08 -51.68 -18.71
CA GLY A 17 6.63 -51.67 -20.06
C GLY A 17 6.50 -50.34 -20.77
N GLY A 18 7.45 -49.43 -20.66
CA GLY A 18 7.51 -48.23 -21.45
C GLY A 18 8.70 -47.35 -21.13
N PHE A 19 9.89 -47.81 -21.42
CA PHE A 19 11.12 -47.02 -21.46
C PHE A 19 11.09 -46.06 -22.66
N GLY A 20 11.46 -44.79 -22.47
CA GLY A 20 12.00 -43.97 -23.54
C GLY A 20 11.28 -42.62 -23.76
N GLY A 21 11.94 -41.55 -23.35
CA GLY A 21 11.54 -40.21 -23.78
C GLY A 21 11.97 -39.13 -22.82
N SER A 22 13.26 -38.77 -22.83
CA SER A 22 13.79 -37.57 -22.23
C SER A 22 13.03 -36.33 -22.76
N ARG A 23 12.05 -35.84 -22.02
CA ARG A 23 11.51 -34.49 -22.16
C ARG A 23 12.09 -33.66 -21.02
N ARG A 24 13.02 -32.75 -21.38
CA ARG A 24 13.48 -31.66 -20.52
C ARG A 24 12.29 -31.03 -19.85
N GLY A 25 12.28 -31.09 -18.52
CA GLY A 25 11.23 -30.57 -17.69
C GLY A 25 11.02 -29.08 -17.95
N ARG A 26 9.90 -28.77 -18.59
CA ARG A 26 9.21 -27.55 -18.33
C ARG A 26 8.76 -27.68 -16.89
N VAL A 27 9.29 -26.86 -16.02
CA VAL A 27 8.72 -26.66 -14.69
C VAL A 27 7.39 -26.01 -14.94
N ASP A 28 6.34 -26.81 -15.09
CA ASP A 28 4.98 -26.34 -14.97
C ASP A 28 4.85 -25.94 -13.49
N VAL A 29 5.03 -24.66 -13.21
CA VAL A 29 4.59 -24.06 -11.96
C VAL A 29 3.10 -24.33 -11.92
N ASP A 30 2.74 -25.23 -11.01
CA ASP A 30 1.36 -25.62 -10.73
C ASP A 30 0.59 -24.36 -10.30
N ASP A 31 -0.04 -23.68 -11.27
CA ASP A 31 -1.00 -22.62 -11.04
C ASP A 31 -2.33 -23.24 -10.58
N GLY A 32 -2.29 -23.93 -9.45
CA GLY A 32 -3.41 -24.60 -8.82
C GLY A 32 -4.42 -23.66 -8.19
N ASP A 33 -4.75 -22.54 -8.84
CA ASP A 33 -5.83 -21.66 -8.41
C ASP A 33 -6.81 -21.48 -9.59
N ALA A 34 -7.88 -22.25 -9.57
CA ALA A 34 -8.90 -22.25 -10.62
C ALA A 34 -9.56 -20.86 -10.69
N GLY A 35 -9.05 -19.97 -11.55
CA GLY A 35 -9.60 -18.65 -11.84
C GLY A 35 -8.71 -17.45 -11.50
N GLY A 36 -7.53 -17.63 -10.88
CA GLY A 36 -6.61 -16.55 -10.53
C GLY A 36 -5.65 -16.16 -11.67
N ILE A 37 -5.03 -14.96 -11.55
CA ILE A 37 -3.95 -14.50 -12.44
C ILE A 37 -2.59 -14.95 -11.88
N SER A 38 -1.56 -15.09 -12.75
CA SER A 38 -0.21 -15.46 -12.30
C SER A 38 0.38 -14.43 -11.32
N VAL A 39 1.32 -14.87 -10.46
CA VAL A 39 2.04 -14.00 -9.49
C VAL A 39 2.68 -12.80 -10.19
N THR A 40 3.33 -13.04 -11.33
CA THR A 40 3.99 -11.99 -12.11
C THR A 40 3.00 -10.97 -12.62
N LYS A 41 1.86 -11.41 -13.16
CA LYS A 41 0.79 -10.52 -13.65
C LYS A 41 0.16 -9.72 -12.51
N TYR A 42 -0.09 -10.35 -11.35
CA TYR A 42 -0.60 -9.69 -10.17
C TYR A 42 0.33 -8.57 -9.69
N ASN A 43 1.62 -8.87 -9.51
CA ASN A 43 2.61 -7.88 -9.04
C ASN A 43 2.84 -6.77 -10.09
N LEU A 44 2.77 -7.08 -11.39
CA LEU A 44 2.87 -6.08 -12.44
C LEU A 44 1.68 -5.11 -12.42
N ILE A 45 0.45 -5.62 -12.24
CA ILE A 45 -0.75 -4.78 -12.12
C ILE A 45 -0.64 -3.92 -10.85
N LEU A 46 -0.32 -4.51 -9.70
CA LEU A 46 -0.15 -3.80 -8.43
C LEU A 46 0.89 -2.67 -8.57
N GLY A 47 2.07 -2.97 -9.09
CA GLY A 47 3.13 -1.98 -9.32
C GLY A 47 2.73 -0.91 -10.34
N GLY A 48 2.04 -1.29 -11.42
CA GLY A 48 1.54 -0.36 -12.43
C GLY A 48 0.49 0.61 -11.87
N VAL A 49 -0.43 0.11 -11.03
CA VAL A 49 -1.44 0.95 -10.36
C VAL A 49 -0.79 1.90 -9.36
N LEU A 50 0.18 1.43 -8.57
CA LEU A 50 0.97 2.31 -7.68
C LEU A 50 1.69 3.40 -8.46
N LEU A 51 2.38 3.04 -9.53
CA LEU A 51 3.09 4.00 -10.38
C LEU A 51 2.13 5.03 -10.99
N TRP A 52 0.95 4.59 -11.45
CA TRP A 52 -0.10 5.48 -11.92
C TRP A 52 -0.50 6.52 -10.87
N GLY A 53 -0.71 6.10 -9.61
CA GLY A 53 -1.07 7.01 -8.52
C GLY A 53 -0.02 8.06 -8.25
N PHE A 54 1.25 7.67 -8.17
CA PHE A 54 2.36 8.63 -7.99
C PHE A 54 2.53 9.56 -9.19
N LEU A 55 2.39 9.05 -10.42
CA LEU A 55 2.45 9.87 -11.62
C LEU A 55 1.29 10.87 -11.68
N ALA A 56 0.07 10.45 -11.36
CA ALA A 56 -1.10 11.34 -11.31
C ALA A 56 -0.88 12.47 -10.30
N ASN A 57 -0.36 12.16 -9.10
CA ASN A 57 -0.05 13.18 -8.09
C ASN A 57 1.07 14.11 -8.55
N ALA A 58 2.13 13.59 -9.16
CA ALA A 58 3.22 14.41 -9.69
C ALA A 58 2.70 15.38 -10.77
N LEU A 59 1.82 14.92 -11.66
CA LEU A 59 1.19 15.77 -12.68
C LEU A 59 0.29 16.84 -12.04
N ILE A 60 -0.56 16.48 -11.07
CA ILE A 60 -1.40 17.45 -10.35
C ILE A 60 -0.51 18.51 -9.69
N CYS A 61 0.50 18.13 -8.93
CA CYS A 61 1.42 19.06 -8.28
C CYS A 61 2.16 19.95 -9.29
N PHE A 62 2.56 19.39 -10.44
CA PHE A 62 3.22 20.16 -11.48
C PHE A 62 2.30 21.21 -12.12
N PHE A 63 1.07 20.85 -12.45
CA PHE A 63 0.13 21.78 -13.09
C PHE A 63 -0.44 22.81 -12.12
N THR A 64 -0.52 22.48 -10.83
CA THR A 64 -1.06 23.39 -9.80
C THR A 64 -0.01 24.26 -9.12
N ARG A 65 1.29 24.05 -9.39
CA ARG A 65 2.41 24.74 -8.71
C ARG A 65 2.35 26.27 -8.76
N ASN A 66 1.73 26.84 -9.82
CA ASN A 66 1.61 28.29 -10.02
C ASN A 66 0.21 28.82 -9.65
N ILE A 67 -0.66 27.97 -9.07
CA ILE A 67 -2.02 28.32 -8.71
C ILE A 67 -2.09 28.42 -7.18
N SER A 68 -2.55 29.54 -6.65
CA SER A 68 -2.82 29.66 -5.22
C SER A 68 -4.06 28.82 -4.86
N LEU A 69 -3.83 27.62 -4.30
CA LEU A 69 -4.90 26.75 -3.84
C LEU A 69 -5.28 26.99 -2.37
N ILE A 70 -4.57 27.89 -1.67
CA ILE A 70 -4.75 28.11 -0.23
C ILE A 70 -6.16 28.58 0.12
N ASP A 71 -6.78 29.40 -0.71
CA ASP A 71 -8.15 29.89 -0.51
C ASP A 71 -9.20 28.77 -0.61
N TYR A 72 -8.81 27.65 -1.24
CA TYR A 72 -9.64 26.45 -1.41
C TYR A 72 -9.21 25.29 -0.52
N ALA A 73 -8.28 25.50 0.42
CA ALA A 73 -7.72 24.43 1.24
C ALA A 73 -8.79 23.64 2.01
N ILE A 74 -9.75 24.32 2.65
CA ILE A 74 -10.82 23.67 3.41
C ILE A 74 -11.76 22.86 2.49
N PRO A 75 -12.32 23.41 1.38
CA PRO A 75 -13.08 22.62 0.43
C PRO A 75 -12.32 21.41 -0.16
N ILE A 76 -11.04 21.58 -0.48
CA ILE A 76 -10.19 20.50 -1.00
C ILE A 76 -10.05 19.39 0.05
N LEU A 77 -9.78 19.72 1.30
CA LEU A 77 -9.62 18.76 2.38
C LEU A 77 -10.92 17.99 2.66
N ILE A 78 -12.05 18.70 2.74
CA ILE A 78 -13.37 18.06 2.94
C ILE A 78 -13.69 17.16 1.75
N GLY A 79 -13.50 17.65 0.52
CA GLY A 79 -13.70 16.88 -0.70
C GLY A 79 -12.83 15.62 -0.74
N TYR A 80 -11.55 15.73 -0.36
CA TYR A 80 -10.66 14.59 -0.24
C TYR A 80 -11.19 13.54 0.74
N ILE A 81 -11.57 13.94 1.96
CA ILE A 81 -12.06 13.00 2.98
C ILE A 81 -13.28 12.24 2.48
N VAL A 82 -14.27 12.95 1.91
CA VAL A 82 -15.50 12.31 1.40
C VAL A 82 -15.20 11.37 0.24
N LEU A 83 -14.42 11.83 -0.76
CA LEU A 83 -14.09 11.03 -1.94
C LEU A 83 -13.18 9.86 -1.61
N ALA A 84 -12.23 10.03 -0.68
CA ALA A 84 -11.36 8.95 -0.22
C ALA A 84 -12.14 7.85 0.51
N LEU A 85 -13.10 8.21 1.39
CA LEU A 85 -13.95 7.23 2.06
C LEU A 85 -14.77 6.41 1.05
N VAL A 86 -15.41 7.07 0.08
CA VAL A 86 -16.13 6.38 -1.00
C VAL A 86 -15.17 5.56 -1.84
N GLY A 87 -14.01 6.10 -2.20
CA GLY A 87 -12.99 5.45 -2.99
C GLY A 87 -12.52 4.14 -2.36
N VAL A 88 -12.13 4.16 -1.09
CA VAL A 88 -11.69 2.96 -0.34
C VAL A 88 -12.78 1.89 -0.26
N LEU A 89 -14.05 2.28 -0.18
CA LEU A 89 -15.15 1.31 -0.23
C LEU A 89 -15.29 0.68 -1.62
N LEU A 90 -15.12 1.47 -2.68
CA LEU A 90 -15.20 0.99 -4.05
C LEU A 90 -14.00 0.10 -4.45
N THR A 91 -12.80 0.31 -3.89
CA THR A 91 -11.64 -0.57 -4.17
C THR A 91 -11.86 -2.01 -3.72
N ARG A 92 -12.75 -2.25 -2.75
CA ARG A 92 -13.12 -3.59 -2.26
C ARG A 92 -14.13 -4.32 -3.15
N SER A 93 -14.53 -3.72 -4.27
CA SER A 93 -15.45 -4.34 -5.22
C SER A 93 -14.79 -5.52 -5.94
N HIS A 94 -15.56 -6.55 -6.27
CA HIS A 94 -15.12 -7.67 -7.11
C HIS A 94 -14.98 -7.31 -8.60
N SER A 95 -15.23 -6.07 -8.98
CA SER A 95 -15.04 -5.56 -10.35
C SER A 95 -13.78 -4.72 -10.45
N ALA A 96 -12.82 -5.13 -11.27
CA ALA A 96 -11.57 -4.42 -11.50
C ALA A 96 -11.77 -2.95 -11.94
N VAL A 97 -12.80 -2.68 -12.74
CA VAL A 97 -13.14 -1.33 -13.21
C VAL A 97 -13.63 -0.47 -12.03
N VAL A 98 -14.53 -1.01 -11.20
CA VAL A 98 -15.06 -0.29 -10.03
C VAL A 98 -13.95 -0.05 -9.01
N SER A 99 -13.09 -1.05 -8.76
CA SER A 99 -11.92 -0.90 -7.88
C SER A 99 -10.96 0.18 -8.38
N PHE A 100 -10.70 0.23 -9.70
CA PHE A 100 -9.83 1.26 -10.27
C PHE A 100 -10.46 2.67 -10.23
N ILE A 101 -11.77 2.81 -10.41
CA ILE A 101 -12.49 4.06 -10.19
C ILE A 101 -12.36 4.48 -8.71
N GLY A 102 -12.57 3.54 -7.78
CA GLY A 102 -12.38 3.77 -6.35
C GLY A 102 -10.98 4.26 -6.02
N TYR A 103 -9.95 3.64 -6.59
CA TYR A 103 -8.56 4.06 -6.45
C TYR A 103 -8.34 5.50 -6.92
N ASN A 104 -8.87 5.88 -8.07
CA ASN A 104 -8.74 7.26 -8.58
C ASN A 104 -9.49 8.29 -7.72
N LEU A 105 -10.61 7.90 -7.09
CA LEU A 105 -11.30 8.75 -6.12
C LEU A 105 -10.48 9.02 -4.84
N VAL A 106 -9.51 8.16 -4.53
CA VAL A 106 -8.53 8.39 -3.46
C VAL A 106 -7.37 9.25 -3.97
N VAL A 107 -6.75 8.85 -5.08
CA VAL A 107 -5.50 9.41 -5.62
C VAL A 107 -5.66 10.85 -6.07
N ILE A 108 -6.69 11.15 -6.88
CA ILE A 108 -6.82 12.47 -7.50
C ILE A 108 -7.06 13.59 -6.47
N PRO A 109 -8.02 13.46 -5.54
CA PRO A 109 -8.20 14.49 -4.50
C PRO A 109 -6.99 14.63 -3.58
N LEU A 110 -6.32 13.50 -3.25
CA LEU A 110 -5.09 13.52 -2.46
C LEU A 110 -3.97 14.29 -3.17
N GLY A 111 -3.89 14.24 -4.49
CA GLY A 111 -2.94 15.02 -5.27
C GLY A 111 -3.08 16.53 -5.06
N PHE A 112 -4.31 17.05 -4.94
CA PHE A 112 -4.54 18.47 -4.61
C PHE A 112 -4.13 18.79 -3.17
N VAL A 113 -4.41 17.88 -2.21
CA VAL A 113 -3.94 18.03 -0.81
C VAL A 113 -2.42 18.02 -0.75
N LEU A 114 -1.78 17.11 -1.47
CA LEU A 114 -0.31 17.06 -1.57
C LEU A 114 0.25 18.33 -2.20
N SER A 115 -0.37 18.86 -3.25
CA SER A 115 0.07 20.10 -3.88
C SER A 115 0.06 21.28 -2.90
N LEU A 116 -1.00 21.41 -2.08
CA LEU A 116 -1.06 22.40 -1.01
C LEU A 116 0.07 22.21 -0.01
N TYR A 117 0.32 20.96 0.41
CA TYR A 117 1.30 20.65 1.44
C TYR A 117 2.74 20.86 0.96
N ILE A 118 3.09 20.35 -0.23
CA ILE A 118 4.47 20.45 -0.74
C ILE A 118 4.85 21.86 -1.18
N SER A 119 3.89 22.75 -1.46
CA SER A 119 4.15 24.15 -1.84
C SER A 119 4.89 24.94 -0.75
N GLU A 120 4.83 24.49 0.51
CA GLU A 120 5.52 25.08 1.65
C GLU A 120 7.03 24.71 1.73
N PHE A 121 7.51 23.81 0.85
CA PHE A 121 8.85 23.27 0.90
C PHE A 121 9.65 23.53 -0.38
N GLU A 122 10.96 23.60 -0.25
CA GLU A 122 11.85 23.70 -1.41
C GLU A 122 11.77 22.43 -2.29
N PRO A 123 11.71 22.57 -3.63
CA PRO A 123 11.59 21.44 -4.53
C PRO A 123 12.68 20.37 -4.37
N LEU A 124 13.92 20.79 -4.07
CA LEU A 124 15.03 19.86 -3.85
C LEU A 124 14.84 19.03 -2.59
N LEU A 125 14.28 19.63 -1.51
CA LEU A 125 13.95 18.91 -0.30
C LEU A 125 12.84 17.90 -0.56
N VAL A 126 11.78 18.29 -1.27
CA VAL A 126 10.68 17.38 -1.66
C VAL A 126 11.21 16.19 -2.45
N ALA A 127 12.09 16.44 -3.42
CA ALA A 127 12.70 15.38 -4.22
C ALA A 127 13.56 14.44 -3.37
N SER A 128 14.40 14.96 -2.47
CA SER A 128 15.23 14.12 -1.60
C SER A 128 14.40 13.22 -0.70
N VAL A 129 13.35 13.77 -0.08
CA VAL A 129 12.43 13.00 0.78
C VAL A 129 11.65 11.96 -0.02
N PHE A 130 11.30 12.26 -1.28
CA PHE A 130 10.68 11.27 -2.16
C PHE A 130 11.58 10.04 -2.37
N PHE A 131 12.87 10.24 -2.65
CA PHE A 131 13.83 9.14 -2.78
C PHE A 131 14.07 8.39 -1.47
N GLU A 132 14.13 9.10 -0.33
CA GLU A 132 14.21 8.47 1.00
C GLU A 132 12.99 7.59 1.26
N THR A 133 11.78 8.09 0.97
CA THR A 133 10.53 7.34 1.11
C THR A 133 10.54 6.09 0.24
N ALA A 134 10.97 6.21 -1.02
CA ALA A 134 11.08 5.08 -1.93
C ALA A 134 12.06 4.02 -1.42
N ALA A 135 13.22 4.44 -0.89
CA ALA A 135 14.22 3.54 -0.33
C ALA A 135 13.68 2.80 0.91
N VAL A 136 13.01 3.51 1.82
CA VAL A 136 12.37 2.90 3.01
C VAL A 136 11.27 1.93 2.59
N THR A 137 10.42 2.32 1.63
CA THR A 137 9.36 1.45 1.10
C THR A 137 9.93 0.14 0.54
N LEU A 138 10.95 0.22 -0.30
CA LEU A 138 11.62 -0.96 -0.86
C LEU A 138 12.22 -1.83 0.26
N ALA A 139 12.88 -1.23 1.24
CA ALA A 139 13.45 -1.96 2.38
C ALA A 139 12.35 -2.69 3.17
N MET A 140 11.21 -2.05 3.45
CA MET A 140 10.10 -2.65 4.18
C MET A 140 9.42 -3.78 3.38
N MET A 141 9.27 -3.63 2.06
CA MET A 141 8.78 -4.69 1.18
C MET A 141 9.72 -5.90 1.20
N LEU A 142 11.04 -5.70 1.09
CA LEU A 142 12.03 -6.77 1.16
C LEU A 142 12.05 -7.46 2.52
N LEU A 143 12.02 -6.70 3.61
CA LEU A 143 11.94 -7.25 4.97
C LEU A 143 10.66 -8.08 5.17
N SER A 144 9.56 -7.63 4.59
CA SER A 144 8.29 -8.35 4.65
C SER A 144 8.32 -9.68 3.88
N LEU A 145 9.10 -9.79 2.80
CA LEU A 145 9.31 -11.06 2.11
C LEU A 145 10.15 -12.04 2.96
N ILE A 146 11.12 -11.52 3.72
CA ILE A 146 12.00 -12.35 4.58
C ILE A 146 11.25 -12.75 5.86
N PHE A 147 10.49 -11.85 6.48
CA PHE A 147 9.81 -12.05 7.77
C PHE A 147 8.28 -11.89 7.68
N PRO A 148 7.58 -12.58 6.78
CA PRO A 148 6.16 -12.33 6.54
C PRO A 148 5.27 -12.63 7.76
N ARG A 149 5.65 -13.60 8.60
CA ARG A 149 4.90 -13.93 9.83
C ARG A 149 4.94 -12.80 10.85
N LEU A 150 6.08 -12.10 10.96
CA LEU A 150 6.23 -10.94 11.85
C LEU A 150 5.24 -9.85 11.45
N PHE A 151 5.29 -9.41 10.18
CA PHE A 151 4.43 -8.33 9.70
C PHE A 151 2.94 -8.67 9.82
N LEU A 152 2.54 -9.89 9.44
CA LEU A 152 1.13 -10.32 9.57
C LEU A 152 0.63 -10.36 11.01
N SER A 153 1.50 -10.60 11.99
CA SER A 153 1.12 -10.57 13.41
C SER A 153 0.94 -9.15 13.95
N MET A 154 1.52 -8.13 13.29
CA MET A 154 1.50 -6.75 13.76
C MET A 154 0.20 -5.99 13.43
N GLY A 155 -0.66 -6.48 12.54
CA GLY A 155 -1.79 -5.72 12.01
C GLY A 155 -2.72 -5.14 13.09
N ARG A 156 -3.03 -5.90 14.15
CA ARG A 156 -3.83 -5.39 15.27
C ARG A 156 -3.10 -4.30 16.05
N ALA A 157 -1.82 -4.49 16.34
CA ALA A 157 -1.01 -3.52 17.06
C ALA A 157 -0.86 -2.22 16.26
N LEU A 158 -0.59 -2.31 14.95
CA LEU A 158 -0.51 -1.16 14.05
C LEU A 158 -1.84 -0.38 14.03
N GLY A 159 -2.99 -1.07 13.91
CA GLY A 159 -4.30 -0.42 13.92
C GLY A 159 -4.59 0.32 15.23
N ILE A 160 -4.30 -0.29 16.37
CA ILE A 160 -4.48 0.36 17.69
C ILE A 160 -3.53 1.55 17.82
N THR A 161 -2.25 1.39 17.45
CA THR A 161 -1.26 2.47 17.55
C THR A 161 -1.64 3.64 16.65
N LEU A 162 -2.08 3.39 15.42
CA LEU A 162 -2.54 4.44 14.51
C LEU A 162 -3.74 5.20 15.09
N LEU A 163 -4.71 4.48 15.66
CA LEU A 163 -5.87 5.12 16.30
C LEU A 163 -5.44 6.01 17.48
N ILE A 164 -4.55 5.53 18.34
CA ILE A 164 -4.01 6.31 19.47
C ILE A 164 -3.31 7.56 18.94
N VAL A 165 -2.46 7.44 17.93
CA VAL A 165 -1.74 8.57 17.35
C VAL A 165 -2.72 9.61 16.78
N ILE A 166 -3.73 9.20 16.02
CA ILE A 166 -4.74 10.12 15.48
C ILE A 166 -5.45 10.89 16.61
N VAL A 167 -5.83 10.21 17.70
CA VAL A 167 -6.47 10.85 18.86
C VAL A 167 -5.51 11.84 19.54
N VAL A 168 -4.25 11.45 19.73
CA VAL A 168 -3.23 12.32 20.33
C VAL A 168 -2.96 13.55 19.46
N GLU A 169 -2.84 13.39 18.13
CA GLU A 169 -2.67 14.51 17.19
C GLU A 169 -3.87 15.46 17.20
N LEU A 170 -5.09 14.91 17.25
CA LEU A 170 -6.30 15.73 17.33
C LEU A 170 -6.33 16.56 18.61
N ILE A 171 -6.05 15.93 19.76
CA ILE A 171 -5.97 16.63 21.05
C ILE A 171 -4.86 17.69 21.03
N ALA A 172 -3.66 17.33 20.56
CA ALA A 172 -2.53 18.25 20.45
C ALA A 172 -2.86 19.45 19.54
N SER A 173 -3.53 19.24 18.42
CA SER A 173 -3.96 20.29 17.49
C SER A 173 -4.99 21.24 18.14
N ILE A 174 -5.96 20.70 18.88
CA ILE A 174 -6.96 21.51 19.60
C ILE A 174 -6.28 22.34 20.69
N VAL A 175 -5.38 21.74 21.47
CA VAL A 175 -4.63 22.45 22.53
C VAL A 175 -3.74 23.54 21.95
N MET A 176 -3.03 23.24 20.85
CA MET A 176 -2.21 24.24 20.14
C MET A 176 -3.03 25.41 19.63
N MET A 177 -4.20 25.15 19.05
CA MET A 177 -5.10 26.20 18.56
C MET A 177 -5.67 27.05 19.70
N ALA A 178 -5.95 26.46 20.87
CA ALA A 178 -6.53 27.15 22.02
C ALA A 178 -5.51 27.93 22.85
N THR A 179 -4.27 27.45 22.96
CA THR A 179 -3.29 27.97 23.93
C THR A 179 -1.98 28.45 23.30
N GLY A 180 -1.69 28.09 22.06
CA GLY A 180 -0.37 28.29 21.43
C GLY A 180 0.76 27.49 22.10
N ALA A 181 0.43 26.54 22.99
CA ALA A 181 1.40 25.88 23.89
C ALA A 181 2.41 24.95 23.18
N PHE A 182 2.07 24.43 22.00
CA PHE A 182 2.93 23.51 21.25
C PHE A 182 3.35 24.16 19.92
N GLY A 183 4.58 24.69 19.87
CA GLY A 183 5.16 25.09 18.59
C GLY A 183 5.57 23.87 17.75
N ASP A 184 5.73 24.04 16.43
CA ASP A 184 6.12 23.00 15.46
C ASP A 184 7.39 22.23 15.86
N ASN A 185 8.27 22.83 16.65
CA ASN A 185 9.53 22.24 17.14
C ASN A 185 9.42 21.66 18.55
N SER A 186 8.22 21.53 19.12
CA SER A 186 8.08 20.90 20.43
C SER A 186 8.53 19.44 20.39
N LEU A 187 9.17 18.98 21.46
CA LEU A 187 9.63 17.58 21.57
C LEU A 187 8.48 16.59 21.35
N LEU A 188 7.28 16.96 21.79
CA LEU A 188 6.08 16.14 21.60
C LEU A 188 5.73 15.95 20.13
N VAL A 189 5.69 17.03 19.34
CA VAL A 189 5.38 16.96 17.89
C VAL A 189 6.42 16.12 17.16
N VAL A 190 7.70 16.33 17.45
CA VAL A 190 8.79 15.53 16.86
C VAL A 190 8.67 14.05 17.22
N ALA A 191 8.35 13.74 18.49
CA ALA A 191 8.19 12.35 18.93
C ALA A 191 7.00 11.67 18.23
N ILE A 192 5.87 12.38 18.11
CA ILE A 192 4.68 11.88 17.39
C ILE A 192 5.03 11.55 15.95
N ASP A 193 5.72 12.45 15.23
CA ASP A 193 6.08 12.20 13.83
C ASP A 193 6.95 10.96 13.65
N TRP A 194 7.93 10.72 14.54
CA TRP A 194 8.75 9.52 14.49
C TRP A 194 7.95 8.25 14.77
N VAL A 195 6.99 8.30 15.71
CA VAL A 195 6.07 7.18 15.96
C VAL A 195 5.24 6.90 14.72
N VAL A 196 4.71 7.94 14.06
CA VAL A 196 3.93 7.79 12.82
C VAL A 196 4.76 7.19 11.70
N VAL A 197 6.02 7.63 11.53
CA VAL A 197 6.96 7.04 10.56
C VAL A 197 7.10 5.53 10.79
N LEU A 198 7.34 5.11 12.04
CA LEU A 198 7.48 3.69 12.39
C LEU A 198 6.19 2.90 12.12
N VAL A 199 5.04 3.49 12.42
CA VAL A 199 3.72 2.88 12.16
C VAL A 199 3.53 2.65 10.65
N PHE A 200 3.79 3.65 9.80
CA PHE A 200 3.62 3.49 8.35
C PHE A 200 4.70 2.59 7.72
N CYS A 201 5.92 2.56 8.24
CA CYS A 201 6.89 1.52 7.88
C CYS A 201 6.31 0.11 8.17
N GLY A 202 5.71 -0.07 9.35
CA GLY A 202 5.05 -1.33 9.71
C GLY A 202 3.88 -1.67 8.78
N TYR A 203 3.04 -0.69 8.43
CA TYR A 203 1.92 -0.87 7.51
C TYR A 203 2.37 -1.27 6.09
N ILE A 204 3.39 -0.61 5.53
CA ILE A 204 3.94 -0.98 4.22
C ILE A 204 4.35 -2.46 4.20
N GLY A 205 5.06 -2.93 5.24
CA GLY A 205 5.44 -4.34 5.34
C GLY A 205 4.24 -5.27 5.55
N TYR A 206 3.25 -4.87 6.35
CA TYR A 206 2.03 -5.62 6.62
C TYR A 206 1.17 -5.75 5.37
N ASP A 207 0.87 -4.65 4.68
CA ASP A 207 0.02 -4.64 3.49
C ASP A 207 0.69 -5.34 2.31
N TRP A 208 2.03 -5.25 2.19
CA TRP A 208 2.77 -6.05 1.24
C TRP A 208 2.67 -7.55 1.55
N ALA A 209 2.81 -7.95 2.83
CA ALA A 209 2.66 -9.36 3.23
C ALA A 209 1.25 -9.90 2.96
N ILE A 210 0.21 -9.08 3.16
CA ILE A 210 -1.17 -9.43 2.81
C ILE A 210 -1.33 -9.55 1.31
N ALA A 211 -0.86 -8.57 0.53
CA ALA A 211 -0.96 -8.57 -0.93
C ALA A 211 -0.38 -9.84 -1.56
N GLN A 212 0.77 -10.33 -1.03
CA GLN A 212 1.40 -11.56 -1.54
C GLN A 212 0.64 -12.85 -1.18
N ARG A 213 -0.32 -12.80 -0.24
CA ARG A 213 -1.08 -13.97 0.25
C ARG A 213 -2.55 -13.99 -0.18
N ARG A 214 -3.05 -12.88 -0.72
CA ARG A 214 -4.44 -12.80 -1.20
C ARG A 214 -4.65 -13.65 -2.44
N HIS A 215 -5.91 -14.04 -2.68
CA HIS A 215 -6.34 -14.55 -3.98
C HIS A 215 -5.98 -13.55 -5.08
N ARG A 216 -5.32 -14.03 -6.14
CA ARG A 216 -4.74 -13.18 -7.18
C ARG A 216 -5.76 -12.85 -8.25
N SER A 217 -6.41 -11.72 -8.13
CA SER A 217 -7.30 -11.14 -9.12
C SER A 217 -6.89 -9.70 -9.45
N VAL A 218 -7.41 -9.13 -10.51
CA VAL A 218 -7.09 -7.75 -10.92
C VAL A 218 -7.62 -6.74 -9.91
N ASP A 219 -8.85 -6.96 -9.41
CA ASP A 219 -9.46 -6.13 -8.36
C ASP A 219 -8.69 -6.19 -7.04
N ALA A 220 -8.23 -7.39 -6.63
CA ALA A 220 -7.39 -7.55 -5.44
C ALA A 220 -6.02 -6.87 -5.58
N ALA A 221 -5.45 -6.80 -6.80
CA ALA A 221 -4.22 -6.05 -7.05
C ALA A 221 -4.43 -4.54 -6.90
N VAL A 222 -5.55 -4.02 -7.40
CA VAL A 222 -5.91 -2.59 -7.27
C VAL A 222 -6.19 -2.22 -5.81
N ASP A 223 -6.93 -3.05 -5.06
CA ASP A 223 -7.20 -2.81 -3.64
C ASP A 223 -5.91 -2.83 -2.80
N SER A 224 -5.02 -3.80 -3.07
CA SER A 224 -3.70 -3.85 -2.41
C SER A 224 -2.80 -2.65 -2.78
N ALA A 225 -2.86 -2.20 -4.04
CA ALA A 225 -2.15 -1.00 -4.46
C ALA A 225 -2.68 0.26 -3.76
N CYS A 226 -4.00 0.35 -3.54
CA CYS A 226 -4.61 1.48 -2.82
C CYS A 226 -4.13 1.55 -1.37
N ALA A 227 -4.09 0.42 -0.66
CA ALA A 227 -3.60 0.35 0.72
C ALA A 227 -2.13 0.80 0.80
N LEU A 228 -1.25 0.18 0.01
CA LEU A 228 0.17 0.53 -0.06
C LEU A 228 0.40 2.00 -0.49
N TYR A 229 -0.38 2.50 -1.43
CA TYR A 229 -0.29 3.89 -1.87
C TYR A 229 -0.55 4.87 -0.71
N LEU A 230 -1.60 4.63 0.09
CA LEU A 230 -1.92 5.46 1.25
C LEU A 230 -0.82 5.41 2.30
N ASP A 231 -0.25 4.24 2.58
CA ASP A 231 0.84 4.09 3.53
C ASP A 231 2.11 4.84 3.09
N ILE A 232 2.47 4.71 1.81
CA ILE A 232 3.66 5.37 1.24
C ILE A 232 3.49 6.89 1.24
N VAL A 233 2.30 7.41 0.88
CA VAL A 233 2.04 8.85 0.90
C VAL A 233 2.05 9.40 2.32
N ASN A 234 1.47 8.69 3.29
CA ASN A 234 1.51 9.10 4.70
C ASN A 234 2.95 9.09 5.24
N LEU A 235 3.75 8.08 4.90
CA LEU A 235 5.18 8.04 5.24
C LEU A 235 5.91 9.25 4.63
N PHE A 236 5.68 9.55 3.35
CA PHE A 236 6.28 10.70 2.66
C PHE A 236 5.95 12.02 3.35
N ILE A 237 4.67 12.26 3.68
CA ILE A 237 4.22 13.49 4.37
C ILE A 237 4.96 13.66 5.70
N ARG A 238 5.11 12.58 6.48
CA ARG A 238 5.80 12.62 7.77
C ARG A 238 7.30 12.84 7.65
N LEU A 239 7.94 12.17 6.72
CA LEU A 239 9.36 12.41 6.45
C LEU A 239 9.61 13.85 5.98
N LEU A 240 8.72 14.38 5.12
CA LEU A 240 8.82 15.76 4.66
C LEU A 240 8.62 16.78 5.80
N ALA A 241 7.68 16.54 6.73
CA ALA A 241 7.50 17.36 7.91
C ALA A 241 8.77 17.38 8.80
N ILE A 242 9.40 16.22 9.01
CA ILE A 242 10.64 16.10 9.80
C ILE A 242 11.80 16.81 9.10
N ALA A 243 11.98 16.59 7.81
CA ALA A 243 13.05 17.19 7.01
C ALA A 243 12.91 18.71 6.91
N GLY A 244 11.68 19.22 6.68
CA GLY A 244 11.39 20.64 6.61
C GLY A 244 11.69 21.40 7.92
N ARG A 245 11.45 20.78 9.07
CA ARG A 245 11.85 21.36 10.37
C ARG A 245 13.37 21.46 10.55
N ARG A 246 14.12 20.53 9.97
CA ARG A 246 15.59 20.59 10.01
C ARG A 246 16.15 21.69 9.10
N SER A 247 15.53 21.91 7.95
CA SER A 247 15.96 22.93 7.00
C SER A 247 15.69 24.38 7.46
N ARG A 248 14.73 24.56 8.39
CA ARG A 248 14.38 25.89 8.96
C ARG A 248 15.26 26.30 10.15
N LYS A 249 16.16 25.42 10.63
CA LYS A 249 17.17 25.69 11.69
C LYS A 249 18.49 26.11 11.11
#